data_2cfec40958db86fe86f60ee4e7e7039d
#
_entry.id   2cfec40958db86fe86f60ee4e7e7039d
#
_cell.length_a   1.000
_cell.length_b   1.000
_cell.length_c   1.000
_cell.angle_alpha   90.00
_cell.angle_beta   90.00
_cell.angle_gamma   90.00
#
_symmetry.space_group_name_H-M   'P 1'
#
loop_
_entity.id
_entity.type
_entity.pdbx_description
1 polymer ?
#
loop_
_entity_poly.entity_id
_entity_poly.type
_entity_poly.pdbx_seq_one_letter_code
_entity_poly.pdbx_strand_id
1 'polypeptide(L)'
;MENICRFSRFKFPTSITRMSSSNPPGLPIYFLSHGGPPILDWKHHPAYSAFQRFGKEVVNLKPKGIIVISAHFAGNRDEIFINAAEFTDLVYDFYGFPKHYYQKKFPHKGSPELATEISEILASENIKSRLVKRGLDHGVWIPFSIAFDTNNPLEVPIVQVSIYSNENPDKHIALGKALASLRQSYVIVNSGQAVHNLRDFSFDETAVLPYVKPFDKALEAAMTENVGEEREEAMLRLLKRSDARAAHPTFDHILPIYVAIGAGSNSRGKQIFNHREGSLGWAQYRLDEM
;
A
#
# COMPACT_ATOMS: atom_id res chain seq x y z
N MET A 1 -5.21 79.28 30.95
CA MET A 1 -6.27 78.28 31.11
C MET A 1 -6.23 77.31 30.00
N GLU A 2 -5.47 76.24 30.16
CA GLU A 2 -5.26 75.21 29.11
C GLU A 2 -6.17 74.02 29.44
N ASN A 3 -7.06 73.73 28.51
CA ASN A 3 -7.91 72.52 28.57
C ASN A 3 -7.21 71.35 27.87
N ILE A 4 -6.74 70.38 28.65
CA ILE A 4 -6.14 69.14 28.12
C ILE A 4 -7.28 68.15 27.90
N CYS A 5 -7.55 67.84 26.60
CA CYS A 5 -8.44 66.76 26.19
C CYS A 5 -7.73 65.39 26.32
N ARG A 6 -8.20 64.53 27.24
CA ARG A 6 -7.74 63.17 27.37
C ARG A 6 -8.43 62.27 26.31
N PHE A 7 -7.67 61.77 25.34
CA PHE A 7 -8.12 60.71 24.45
C PHE A 7 -8.05 59.33 25.18
N SER A 8 -9.20 58.74 25.41
CA SER A 8 -9.34 57.36 25.88
C SER A 8 -8.97 56.40 24.75
N ARG A 9 -7.94 55.58 24.96
CA ARG A 9 -7.58 54.48 24.02
C ARG A 9 -8.53 53.30 24.23
N PHE A 10 -9.42 53.05 23.27
CA PHE A 10 -10.16 51.81 23.14
C PHE A 10 -9.20 50.70 22.75
N LYS A 11 -9.00 49.70 23.61
CA LYS A 11 -8.32 48.45 23.28
C LYS A 11 -9.34 47.51 22.65
N PHE A 12 -9.17 47.19 21.38
CA PHE A 12 -9.88 46.07 20.72
C PHE A 12 -9.29 44.73 21.15
N PRO A 13 -10.10 43.74 21.53
CA PRO A 13 -9.61 42.41 21.83
C PRO A 13 -9.28 41.68 20.52
N THR A 14 -8.00 41.54 20.21
CA THR A 14 -7.52 40.65 19.16
C THR A 14 -7.33 39.24 19.71
N SER A 15 -8.40 38.48 19.85
CA SER A 15 -8.31 37.03 19.92
C SER A 15 -9.03 36.43 18.71
N ILE A 16 -8.32 36.30 17.61
CA ILE A 16 -8.72 35.42 16.51
C ILE A 16 -8.38 34.03 17.01
N THR A 17 -9.36 33.34 17.58
CA THR A 17 -9.30 31.89 17.80
C THR A 17 -9.28 31.25 16.43
N ARG A 18 -8.10 30.82 15.97
CA ARG A 18 -8.00 29.90 14.84
C ARG A 18 -8.76 28.63 15.23
N MET A 19 -9.97 28.48 14.71
CA MET A 19 -10.60 27.18 14.64
C MET A 19 -9.71 26.31 13.77
N SER A 20 -8.96 25.40 14.37
CA SER A 20 -8.33 24.32 13.62
C SER A 20 -9.47 23.46 13.10
N SER A 21 -9.78 23.57 11.82
CA SER A 21 -10.57 22.57 11.11
C SER A 21 -9.72 21.30 11.06
N SER A 22 -9.76 20.49 12.12
CA SER A 22 -9.21 19.15 12.05
C SER A 22 -10.12 18.35 11.10
N ASN A 23 -9.69 18.16 9.87
CA ASN A 23 -10.28 17.13 9.02
C ASN A 23 -10.24 15.81 9.81
N PRO A 24 -11.25 14.94 9.66
CA PRO A 24 -11.20 13.63 10.28
C PRO A 24 -9.92 12.90 9.83
N PRO A 25 -9.35 12.04 10.67
CA PRO A 25 -8.16 11.28 10.31
C PRO A 25 -8.42 10.49 9.02
N GLY A 26 -7.43 10.46 8.14
CA GLY A 26 -7.52 9.71 6.89
C GLY A 26 -7.64 8.21 7.13
N LEU A 27 -8.24 7.50 6.18
CA LEU A 27 -8.36 6.06 6.22
C LEU A 27 -6.97 5.39 6.29
N PRO A 28 -6.86 4.20 6.91
CA PRO A 28 -5.59 3.51 7.07
C PRO A 28 -4.99 3.09 5.72
N ILE A 29 -3.67 2.94 5.70
CA ILE A 29 -2.92 2.38 4.60
C ILE A 29 -2.49 0.98 4.99
N TYR A 30 -2.53 0.05 4.04
CA TYR A 30 -2.08 -1.31 4.25
C TYR A 30 -0.91 -1.67 3.33
N PHE A 31 0.01 -2.47 3.86
CA PHE A 31 0.92 -3.28 3.06
C PHE A 31 0.58 -4.74 3.29
N LEU A 32 0.37 -5.48 2.21
CA LEU A 32 0.03 -6.90 2.22
C LEU A 32 1.11 -7.70 1.50
N SER A 33 1.62 -8.74 2.15
CA SER A 33 2.37 -9.80 1.49
C SER A 33 1.37 -10.73 0.82
N HIS A 34 1.27 -10.68 -0.52
CA HIS A 34 0.15 -11.29 -1.26
C HIS A 34 0.27 -12.79 -1.48
N GLY A 35 1.50 -13.32 -1.53
CA GLY A 35 1.73 -14.72 -1.85
C GLY A 35 1.36 -15.10 -3.29
N GLY A 36 1.42 -16.39 -3.60
CA GLY A 36 1.10 -16.94 -4.93
C GLY A 36 -0.24 -17.70 -4.98
N PRO A 37 -0.61 -18.25 -6.16
CA PRO A 37 -1.88 -18.94 -6.38
C PRO A 37 -2.25 -20.02 -5.36
N PRO A 38 -1.31 -20.81 -4.80
CA PRO A 38 -1.66 -21.89 -3.87
C PRO A 38 -2.36 -21.42 -2.58
N ILE A 39 -2.16 -20.15 -2.17
CA ILE A 39 -2.80 -19.62 -0.96
C ILE A 39 -4.33 -19.69 -1.02
N LEU A 40 -4.92 -19.69 -2.23
CA LEU A 40 -6.37 -19.82 -2.41
C LEU A 40 -6.92 -21.16 -1.88
N ASP A 41 -6.11 -22.20 -1.93
CA ASP A 41 -6.50 -23.53 -1.49
C ASP A 41 -5.92 -23.87 -0.10
N TRP A 42 -4.91 -23.15 0.36
CA TRP A 42 -4.23 -23.36 1.65
C TRP A 42 -4.96 -22.66 2.81
N LYS A 43 -6.20 -23.06 3.07
CA LYS A 43 -7.06 -22.43 4.11
C LYS A 43 -6.46 -22.49 5.52
N HIS A 44 -5.54 -23.44 5.78
CA HIS A 44 -4.83 -23.56 7.05
C HIS A 44 -3.57 -22.68 7.13
N HIS A 45 -3.14 -22.08 6.03
CA HIS A 45 -2.00 -21.18 6.04
C HIS A 45 -2.34 -19.91 6.87
N PRO A 46 -1.45 -19.46 7.78
CA PRO A 46 -1.76 -18.34 8.67
C PRO A 46 -2.15 -17.04 7.95
N ALA A 47 -1.59 -16.79 6.75
CA ALA A 47 -1.91 -15.62 5.94
C ALA A 47 -3.36 -15.64 5.43
N TYR A 48 -3.97 -16.81 5.23
CA TYR A 48 -5.37 -16.91 4.77
C TYR A 48 -6.32 -16.18 5.73
N SER A 49 -6.23 -16.48 7.03
CA SER A 49 -7.04 -15.80 8.05
C SER A 49 -6.69 -14.32 8.21
N ALA A 50 -5.43 -13.94 7.94
CA ALA A 50 -5.01 -12.54 7.95
C ALA A 50 -5.69 -11.74 6.82
N PHE A 51 -5.78 -12.28 5.60
CA PHE A 51 -6.53 -11.66 4.51
C PHE A 51 -8.03 -11.53 4.83
N GLN A 52 -8.65 -12.53 5.46
CA GLN A 52 -10.04 -12.44 5.89
C GLN A 52 -10.27 -11.31 6.92
N ARG A 53 -9.35 -11.17 7.89
CA ARG A 53 -9.42 -10.06 8.87
C ARG A 53 -9.27 -8.71 8.20
N PHE A 54 -8.30 -8.56 7.30
CA PHE A 54 -8.12 -7.36 6.48
C PHE A 54 -9.39 -7.00 5.71
N GLY A 55 -10.01 -7.96 5.03
CA GLY A 55 -11.24 -7.72 4.27
C GLY A 55 -12.40 -7.23 5.13
N LYS A 56 -12.62 -7.86 6.30
CA LYS A 56 -13.66 -7.42 7.26
C LYS A 56 -13.41 -6.01 7.75
N GLU A 57 -12.15 -5.68 8.02
CA GLU A 57 -11.77 -4.34 8.47
C GLU A 57 -12.06 -3.30 7.39
N VAL A 58 -11.64 -3.55 6.14
CA VAL A 58 -11.86 -2.64 5.01
C VAL A 58 -13.35 -2.40 4.77
N VAL A 59 -14.18 -3.44 4.79
CA VAL A 59 -15.64 -3.28 4.64
C VAL A 59 -16.23 -2.42 5.76
N ASN A 60 -15.78 -2.59 7.01
CA ASN A 60 -16.24 -1.80 8.15
C ASN A 60 -15.83 -0.31 8.06
N LEU A 61 -14.72 0.00 7.39
CA LEU A 61 -14.27 1.39 7.17
C LEU A 61 -15.16 2.14 6.18
N LYS A 62 -15.95 1.45 5.37
CA LYS A 62 -16.86 2.01 4.35
C LYS A 62 -16.18 3.02 3.42
N PRO A 63 -15.03 2.69 2.81
CA PRO A 63 -14.35 3.58 1.89
C PRO A 63 -15.20 3.79 0.64
N LYS A 64 -14.94 4.88 -0.10
CA LYS A 64 -15.55 5.08 -1.43
C LYS A 64 -14.94 4.18 -2.51
N GLY A 65 -13.77 3.63 -2.27
CA GLY A 65 -13.05 2.72 -3.17
C GLY A 65 -11.71 2.30 -2.57
N ILE A 66 -11.02 1.42 -3.28
CA ILE A 66 -9.69 0.94 -2.92
C ILE A 66 -8.71 1.31 -4.03
N ILE A 67 -7.61 1.96 -3.66
CA ILE A 67 -6.46 2.21 -4.53
C ILE A 67 -5.41 1.14 -4.21
N VAL A 68 -5.00 0.35 -5.22
CA VAL A 68 -4.03 -0.73 -5.00
C VAL A 68 -2.76 -0.48 -5.80
N ILE A 69 -1.63 -0.46 -5.12
CA ILE A 69 -0.30 -0.45 -5.73
C ILE A 69 0.21 -1.89 -5.71
N SER A 70 0.49 -2.47 -6.88
CA SER A 70 0.93 -3.87 -6.98
C SER A 70 2.34 -4.00 -7.54
N ALA A 71 3.14 -4.88 -6.95
CA ALA A 71 4.44 -5.30 -7.44
C ALA A 71 4.39 -5.89 -8.86
N HIS A 72 3.24 -6.42 -9.28
CA HIS A 72 3.00 -7.05 -10.58
C HIS A 72 2.48 -6.08 -11.64
N PHE A 73 2.38 -4.80 -11.32
CA PHE A 73 2.01 -3.77 -12.27
C PHE A 73 3.10 -2.71 -12.31
N ALA A 74 4.00 -2.81 -13.28
CA ALA A 74 5.03 -1.82 -13.52
C ALA A 74 4.62 -0.89 -14.66
N GLY A 75 4.79 0.42 -14.43
CA GLY A 75 4.71 1.45 -15.45
C GLY A 75 6.02 1.55 -16.23
N ASN A 76 6.38 2.76 -16.63
CA ASN A 76 7.69 3.05 -17.21
C ASN A 76 8.69 3.49 -16.12
N ARG A 77 9.93 3.73 -16.54
CA ARG A 77 10.99 4.23 -15.65
C ARG A 77 10.63 5.56 -14.96
N ASP A 78 9.88 6.43 -15.65
CA ASP A 78 9.54 7.79 -15.22
C ASP A 78 8.04 8.10 -15.38
N GLU A 79 7.19 7.08 -15.54
CA GLU A 79 5.76 7.24 -15.77
C GLU A 79 4.98 6.15 -15.05
N ILE A 80 3.96 6.54 -14.31
CA ILE A 80 3.02 5.67 -13.61
C ILE A 80 1.85 5.31 -14.53
N PHE A 81 1.42 4.05 -14.51
CA PHE A 81 0.19 3.62 -15.18
C PHE A 81 -0.93 3.48 -14.17
N ILE A 82 -2.13 3.93 -14.54
CA ILE A 82 -3.33 3.89 -13.72
C ILE A 82 -4.40 3.13 -14.49
N ASN A 83 -4.94 2.09 -13.89
CA ASN A 83 -5.99 1.31 -14.53
C ASN A 83 -7.32 2.05 -14.50
N ALA A 84 -7.78 2.51 -15.67
CA ALA A 84 -9.04 3.24 -15.87
C ALA A 84 -10.15 2.36 -16.47
N ALA A 85 -10.00 1.04 -16.44
CA ALA A 85 -11.04 0.15 -16.91
C ALA A 85 -12.16 0.02 -15.87
N GLU A 86 -13.43 0.10 -16.30
CA GLU A 86 -14.56 -0.15 -15.41
C GLU A 86 -14.73 -1.65 -15.16
N PHE A 87 -14.61 -2.45 -16.21
CA PHE A 87 -14.71 -3.91 -16.16
C PHE A 87 -13.59 -4.54 -16.96
N THR A 88 -12.94 -5.55 -16.42
CA THR A 88 -11.90 -6.32 -17.10
C THR A 88 -11.90 -7.77 -16.63
N ASP A 89 -11.28 -8.65 -17.43
CA ASP A 89 -10.84 -9.95 -16.96
C ASP A 89 -9.64 -9.82 -16.01
N LEU A 90 -9.32 -10.90 -15.30
CA LEU A 90 -8.11 -10.99 -14.46
C LEU A 90 -6.87 -11.24 -15.32
N VAL A 91 -5.72 -10.78 -14.83
CA VAL A 91 -4.41 -11.16 -15.38
C VAL A 91 -3.88 -12.35 -14.57
N TYR A 92 -3.60 -13.45 -15.26
CA TYR A 92 -3.01 -14.66 -14.69
C TYR A 92 -1.51 -14.66 -15.00
N ASP A 93 -0.79 -13.75 -14.33
CA ASP A 93 0.64 -13.47 -14.52
C ASP A 93 1.55 -14.46 -13.76
N PHE A 94 1.20 -15.72 -13.79
CA PHE A 94 1.94 -16.84 -13.21
C PHE A 94 1.86 -18.03 -14.16
N TYR A 95 2.77 -19.00 -14.03
CA TYR A 95 2.85 -20.16 -14.89
C TYR A 95 3.31 -21.40 -14.13
N GLY A 96 3.05 -22.58 -14.72
CA GLY A 96 3.43 -23.86 -14.12
C GLY A 96 2.48 -24.36 -13.02
N PHE A 97 1.37 -23.65 -12.76
CA PHE A 97 0.38 -24.05 -11.75
C PHE A 97 -0.74 -24.92 -12.36
N PRO A 98 -1.47 -25.69 -11.52
CA PRO A 98 -2.64 -26.45 -11.93
C PRO A 98 -3.71 -25.58 -12.61
N LYS A 99 -4.40 -26.17 -13.59
CA LYS A 99 -5.35 -25.48 -14.49
C LYS A 99 -6.46 -24.72 -13.74
N HIS A 100 -6.91 -25.23 -12.60
CA HIS A 100 -7.99 -24.61 -11.83
C HIS A 100 -7.67 -23.19 -11.33
N TYR A 101 -6.39 -22.84 -11.12
CA TYR A 101 -6.01 -21.46 -10.74
C TYR A 101 -6.25 -20.47 -11.88
N TYR A 102 -6.09 -20.89 -13.14
CA TYR A 102 -6.35 -20.07 -14.33
C TYR A 102 -7.85 -19.93 -14.66
N GLN A 103 -8.71 -20.63 -13.90
CA GLN A 103 -10.16 -20.58 -14.05
C GLN A 103 -10.84 -19.81 -12.91
N LYS A 104 -10.08 -19.39 -11.89
CA LYS A 104 -10.60 -18.56 -10.80
C LYS A 104 -11.17 -17.26 -11.34
N LYS A 105 -12.23 -16.77 -10.73
CA LYS A 105 -12.83 -15.48 -11.03
C LYS A 105 -12.90 -14.65 -9.77
N PHE A 106 -12.73 -13.37 -9.93
CA PHE A 106 -12.93 -12.37 -8.87
C PHE A 106 -13.76 -11.24 -9.49
N PRO A 107 -15.08 -11.25 -9.32
CA PRO A 107 -15.94 -10.17 -9.78
C PRO A 107 -15.54 -8.86 -9.10
N HIS A 108 -15.23 -7.87 -9.89
CA HIS A 108 -14.81 -6.55 -9.40
C HIS A 108 -15.28 -5.47 -10.35
N LYS A 109 -15.30 -4.24 -9.85
CA LYS A 109 -15.57 -3.03 -10.62
C LYS A 109 -14.40 -2.07 -10.44
N GLY A 110 -13.95 -1.45 -11.52
CA GLY A 110 -13.02 -0.32 -11.48
C GLY A 110 -13.78 1.01 -11.42
N SER A 111 -13.04 2.13 -11.43
CA SER A 111 -13.59 3.48 -11.54
C SER A 111 -12.71 4.34 -12.44
N PRO A 112 -13.17 4.60 -13.68
CA PRO A 112 -12.52 5.58 -14.56
C PRO A 112 -12.41 6.98 -13.93
N GLU A 113 -13.42 7.36 -13.13
CA GLU A 113 -13.47 8.66 -12.44
C GLU A 113 -12.34 8.75 -11.41
N LEU A 114 -12.19 7.75 -10.54
CA LEU A 114 -11.10 7.70 -9.56
C LEU A 114 -9.73 7.62 -10.25
N ALA A 115 -9.62 6.88 -11.36
CA ALA A 115 -8.38 6.81 -12.13
C ALA A 115 -7.99 8.19 -12.69
N THR A 116 -8.97 8.98 -13.13
CA THR A 116 -8.77 10.36 -13.59
C THR A 116 -8.36 11.27 -12.43
N GLU A 117 -9.06 11.21 -11.28
CA GLU A 117 -8.71 11.94 -10.06
C GLU A 117 -7.26 11.68 -9.63
N ILE A 118 -6.85 10.40 -9.61
CA ILE A 118 -5.44 10.02 -9.31
C ILE A 118 -4.49 10.67 -10.32
N SER A 119 -4.80 10.61 -11.63
CA SER A 119 -3.94 11.18 -12.67
C SER A 119 -3.77 12.69 -12.53
N GLU A 120 -4.83 13.41 -12.19
CA GLU A 120 -4.81 14.87 -11.96
C GLU A 120 -3.96 15.22 -10.73
N ILE A 121 -4.10 14.47 -9.64
CA ILE A 121 -3.28 14.64 -8.43
C ILE A 121 -1.79 14.39 -8.75
N LEU A 122 -1.47 13.30 -9.46
CA LEU A 122 -0.09 13.03 -9.85
C LEU A 122 0.49 14.14 -10.75
N ALA A 123 -0.31 14.67 -11.66
CA ALA A 123 0.12 15.78 -12.52
C ALA A 123 0.41 17.05 -11.71
N SER A 124 -0.37 17.38 -10.68
CA SER A 124 -0.11 18.53 -9.79
C SER A 124 1.19 18.40 -9.00
N GLU A 125 1.65 17.18 -8.76
CA GLU A 125 2.92 16.84 -8.10
C GLU A 125 4.07 16.59 -9.10
N ASN A 126 3.89 16.94 -10.39
CA ASN A 126 4.85 16.73 -11.47
C ASN A 126 5.22 15.24 -11.70
N ILE A 127 4.34 14.33 -11.36
CA ILE A 127 4.49 12.89 -11.62
C ILE A 127 3.74 12.55 -12.91
N LYS A 128 4.47 12.09 -13.93
CA LYS A 128 3.86 11.63 -15.18
C LYS A 128 3.04 10.39 -14.96
N SER A 129 1.82 10.38 -15.48
CA SER A 129 0.95 9.22 -15.45
C SER A 129 0.22 9.00 -16.76
N ARG A 130 -0.25 7.76 -16.96
CA ARG A 130 -1.03 7.34 -18.12
C ARG A 130 -2.18 6.47 -17.69
N LEU A 131 -3.38 6.77 -18.17
CA LEU A 131 -4.54 5.91 -18.03
C LEU A 131 -4.43 4.72 -19.01
N VAL A 132 -4.60 3.52 -18.48
CA VAL A 132 -4.56 2.27 -19.26
C VAL A 132 -5.77 1.41 -18.95
N LYS A 133 -6.06 0.42 -19.80
CA LYS A 133 -7.07 -0.61 -19.53
C LYS A 133 -6.37 -1.94 -19.34
N ARG A 134 -6.52 -2.53 -18.17
CA ARG A 134 -5.84 -3.75 -17.76
C ARG A 134 -6.70 -4.53 -16.76
N GLY A 135 -6.55 -5.86 -16.72
CA GLY A 135 -7.09 -6.69 -15.64
C GLY A 135 -6.31 -6.54 -14.34
N LEU A 136 -6.91 -6.92 -13.22
CA LEU A 136 -6.18 -7.03 -11.96
C LEU A 136 -5.20 -8.20 -12.02
N ASP A 137 -3.94 -7.99 -11.62
CA ASP A 137 -2.94 -9.05 -11.51
C ASP A 137 -3.10 -9.88 -10.23
N HIS A 138 -2.36 -10.99 -10.15
CA HIS A 138 -2.51 -11.92 -9.04
C HIS A 138 -2.11 -11.32 -7.67
N GLY A 139 -1.22 -10.36 -7.64
CA GLY A 139 -0.89 -9.63 -6.42
C GLY A 139 -2.09 -8.87 -5.83
N VAL A 140 -3.14 -8.65 -6.63
CA VAL A 140 -4.39 -8.03 -6.17
C VAL A 140 -5.49 -9.07 -6.02
N TRP A 141 -5.85 -9.77 -7.12
CA TRP A 141 -7.07 -10.58 -7.08
C TRP A 141 -6.95 -11.83 -6.19
N ILE A 142 -5.74 -12.38 -5.97
CA ILE A 142 -5.58 -13.54 -5.07
C ILE A 142 -5.91 -13.17 -3.60
N PRO A 143 -5.18 -12.23 -2.95
CA PRO A 143 -5.52 -11.87 -1.57
C PRO A 143 -6.91 -11.28 -1.45
N PHE A 144 -7.41 -10.57 -2.45
CA PHE A 144 -8.75 -9.97 -2.43
C PHE A 144 -9.86 -11.01 -2.59
N SER A 145 -9.64 -12.11 -3.31
CA SER A 145 -10.60 -13.23 -3.37
C SER A 145 -10.79 -13.92 -2.02
N ILE A 146 -9.80 -13.84 -1.13
CA ILE A 146 -9.89 -14.37 0.24
C ILE A 146 -10.50 -13.33 1.18
N ALA A 147 -10.10 -12.08 1.01
CA ALA A 147 -10.55 -10.95 1.84
C ALA A 147 -12.03 -10.61 1.60
N PHE A 148 -12.46 -10.67 0.35
CA PHE A 148 -13.78 -10.26 -0.11
C PHE A 148 -14.48 -11.42 -0.82
N ASP A 149 -14.98 -12.35 -0.03
CA ASP A 149 -15.74 -13.51 -0.49
C ASP A 149 -17.26 -13.25 -0.44
N THR A 150 -18.07 -14.27 -0.72
CA THR A 150 -19.52 -14.17 -0.68
C THR A 150 -20.09 -13.80 0.70
N ASN A 151 -19.34 -14.00 1.78
CA ASN A 151 -19.73 -13.65 3.14
C ASN A 151 -19.29 -12.24 3.54
N ASN A 152 -18.38 -11.65 2.77
CA ASN A 152 -17.83 -10.32 2.99
C ASN A 152 -17.59 -9.64 1.63
N PRO A 153 -18.63 -9.37 0.84
CA PRO A 153 -18.50 -8.85 -0.51
C PRO A 153 -17.90 -7.44 -0.51
N LEU A 154 -17.08 -7.14 -1.52
CA LEU A 154 -16.60 -5.80 -1.79
C LEU A 154 -17.56 -5.08 -2.74
N GLU A 155 -18.20 -4.03 -2.25
CA GLU A 155 -19.19 -3.25 -3.02
C GLU A 155 -18.63 -1.98 -3.65
N VAL A 156 -17.35 -1.66 -3.37
CA VAL A 156 -16.70 -0.44 -3.85
C VAL A 156 -15.68 -0.75 -4.96
N PRO A 157 -15.40 0.22 -5.85
CA PRO A 157 -14.46 0.00 -6.94
C PRO A 157 -13.02 -0.16 -6.48
N ILE A 158 -12.23 -0.87 -7.31
CA ILE A 158 -10.77 -1.04 -7.16
C ILE A 158 -10.10 -0.32 -8.34
N VAL A 159 -9.19 0.60 -8.04
CA VAL A 159 -8.30 1.20 -9.03
C VAL A 159 -6.86 0.77 -8.74
N GLN A 160 -6.24 0.12 -9.72
CA GLN A 160 -4.87 -0.32 -9.59
C GLN A 160 -3.92 0.73 -10.19
N VAL A 161 -2.85 1.05 -9.42
CA VAL A 161 -1.78 1.98 -9.80
C VAL A 161 -0.48 1.21 -9.86
N SER A 162 0.34 1.49 -10.86
CA SER A 162 1.62 0.81 -11.05
C SER A 162 2.70 1.31 -10.09
N ILE A 163 3.72 0.50 -9.88
CA ILE A 163 5.04 0.96 -9.44
C ILE A 163 5.81 1.52 -10.64
N TYR A 164 6.91 2.25 -10.42
CA TYR A 164 7.90 2.53 -11.46
C TYR A 164 8.65 1.24 -11.83
N SER A 165 9.06 1.11 -13.09
CA SER A 165 9.85 -0.04 -13.55
C SER A 165 11.33 0.02 -13.16
N ASN A 166 11.74 1.01 -12.38
CA ASN A 166 13.07 1.11 -11.80
C ASN A 166 13.02 0.83 -10.28
N GLU A 167 14.15 0.47 -9.72
CA GLU A 167 14.27 0.17 -8.29
C GLU A 167 14.58 1.42 -7.43
N ASN A 168 14.09 2.60 -7.79
CA ASN A 168 14.33 3.84 -7.03
C ASN A 168 13.30 4.02 -5.91
N PRO A 169 13.64 3.79 -4.64
CA PRO A 169 12.71 3.91 -3.52
C PRO A 169 12.22 5.34 -3.28
N ASP A 170 13.05 6.37 -3.55
CA ASP A 170 12.67 7.78 -3.37
C ASP A 170 11.51 8.17 -4.28
N LYS A 171 11.49 7.66 -5.53
CA LYS A 171 10.35 7.88 -6.44
C LYS A 171 9.07 7.24 -5.93
N HIS A 172 9.16 6.06 -5.31
CA HIS A 172 8.00 5.37 -4.74
C HIS A 172 7.49 6.09 -3.48
N ILE A 173 8.39 6.63 -2.65
CA ILE A 173 7.99 7.51 -1.53
C ILE A 173 7.28 8.76 -2.05
N ALA A 174 7.83 9.42 -3.08
CA ALA A 174 7.20 10.59 -3.68
C ALA A 174 5.81 10.28 -4.27
N LEU A 175 5.65 9.13 -4.95
CA LEU A 175 4.35 8.64 -5.41
C LEU A 175 3.37 8.50 -4.24
N GLY A 176 3.80 7.92 -3.14
CA GLY A 176 2.99 7.78 -1.93
C GLY A 176 2.57 9.13 -1.36
N LYS A 177 3.49 10.09 -1.24
CA LYS A 177 3.21 11.45 -0.76
C LYS A 177 2.15 12.13 -1.62
N ALA A 178 2.22 11.98 -2.94
CA ALA A 178 1.22 12.51 -3.86
C ALA A 178 -0.17 11.90 -3.63
N LEU A 179 -0.26 10.60 -3.32
CA LEU A 179 -1.53 9.92 -3.08
C LEU A 179 -2.13 10.16 -1.69
N ALA A 180 -1.41 10.80 -0.76
CA ALA A 180 -1.79 10.90 0.65
C ALA A 180 -3.17 11.54 0.89
N SER A 181 -3.55 12.57 0.11
CA SER A 181 -4.84 13.26 0.24
C SER A 181 -6.05 12.36 -0.05
N LEU A 182 -5.87 11.33 -0.88
CA LEU A 182 -6.92 10.38 -1.23
C LEU A 182 -7.39 9.52 -0.06
N ARG A 183 -6.60 9.43 1.01
CA ARG A 183 -6.96 8.72 2.26
C ARG A 183 -8.21 9.26 2.95
N GLN A 184 -8.64 10.48 2.63
CA GLN A 184 -9.89 11.04 3.18
C GLN A 184 -11.12 10.25 2.73
N SER A 185 -11.03 9.52 1.62
CA SER A 185 -12.17 8.78 1.03
C SER A 185 -11.84 7.35 0.62
N TYR A 186 -10.57 7.02 0.39
CA TYR A 186 -10.14 5.76 -0.20
C TYR A 186 -9.17 5.02 0.72
N VAL A 187 -9.28 3.71 0.79
CA VAL A 187 -8.24 2.86 1.40
C VAL A 187 -7.13 2.64 0.38
N ILE A 188 -5.88 2.87 0.80
CA ILE A 188 -4.70 2.60 -0.03
C ILE A 188 -4.09 1.27 0.43
N VAL A 189 -3.99 0.33 -0.51
CA VAL A 189 -3.40 -0.99 -0.29
C VAL A 189 -2.14 -1.12 -1.15
N ASN A 190 -1.06 -1.51 -0.53
CA ASN A 190 0.22 -1.75 -1.19
C ASN A 190 0.51 -3.24 -1.16
N SER A 191 0.48 -3.87 -2.32
CA SER A 191 0.58 -5.31 -2.49
C SER A 191 1.96 -5.69 -3.00
N GLY A 192 2.69 -6.42 -2.18
CA GLY A 192 4.03 -6.91 -2.48
C GLY A 192 4.37 -8.14 -1.66
N GLN A 193 5.57 -8.23 -1.13
CA GLN A 193 6.02 -9.30 -0.23
C GLN A 193 7.13 -8.77 0.69
N ALA A 194 7.06 -9.07 1.98
CA ALA A 194 8.05 -8.57 2.96
C ALA A 194 9.44 -9.18 2.76
N VAL A 195 9.51 -10.45 2.40
CA VAL A 195 10.72 -11.14 1.89
C VAL A 195 10.30 -11.98 0.70
N HIS A 196 10.98 -11.84 -0.44
CA HIS A 196 10.62 -12.50 -1.70
C HIS A 196 11.86 -12.95 -2.47
N ASN A 197 12.26 -14.20 -2.29
CA ASN A 197 13.30 -14.82 -3.09
C ASN A 197 12.84 -16.15 -3.67
N LEU A 198 12.29 -16.12 -4.88
CA LEU A 198 11.84 -17.31 -5.59
C LEU A 198 12.99 -18.15 -6.16
N ARG A 199 14.24 -17.67 -6.13
CA ARG A 199 15.42 -18.46 -6.57
C ARG A 199 15.75 -19.55 -5.56
N ASP A 200 15.47 -19.28 -4.27
CA ASP A 200 15.68 -20.20 -3.15
C ASP A 200 14.38 -20.88 -2.71
N PHE A 201 13.26 -20.63 -3.43
CA PHE A 201 11.96 -21.16 -3.06
C PHE A 201 11.83 -22.65 -3.37
N SER A 202 11.31 -23.42 -2.41
CA SER A 202 10.93 -24.82 -2.57
C SER A 202 9.62 -25.09 -1.84
N PHE A 203 8.72 -25.84 -2.46
CA PHE A 203 7.47 -26.27 -1.81
C PHE A 203 7.70 -27.29 -0.69
N ASP A 204 8.80 -28.01 -0.71
CA ASP A 204 9.15 -29.04 0.26
C ASP A 204 9.98 -28.48 1.42
N GLU A 205 10.50 -27.26 1.32
CA GLU A 205 11.36 -26.64 2.32
C GLU A 205 10.58 -25.60 3.13
N THR A 206 10.26 -25.94 4.36
CA THR A 206 9.57 -25.06 5.31
C THR A 206 10.53 -24.37 6.27
N ALA A 207 11.79 -24.84 6.36
CA ALA A 207 12.80 -24.25 7.21
C ALA A 207 13.14 -22.83 6.73
N VAL A 208 13.03 -21.87 7.64
CA VAL A 208 13.25 -20.45 7.34
C VAL A 208 14.72 -20.20 7.02
N LEU A 209 15.00 -19.69 5.82
CA LEU A 209 16.36 -19.42 5.39
C LEU A 209 17.04 -18.29 6.21
N PRO A 210 18.38 -18.33 6.37
CA PRO A 210 19.11 -17.49 7.32
C PRO A 210 18.90 -15.97 7.16
N TYR A 211 18.66 -15.49 5.93
CA TYR A 211 18.49 -14.06 5.64
C TYR A 211 17.05 -13.56 5.92
N VAL A 212 16.06 -14.45 5.96
CA VAL A 212 14.63 -14.06 6.04
C VAL A 212 14.32 -13.37 7.36
N LYS A 213 14.66 -14.01 8.48
CA LYS A 213 14.35 -13.45 9.82
C LYS A 213 15.09 -12.15 10.14
N PRO A 214 16.40 -12.01 9.85
CA PRO A 214 17.09 -10.74 10.09
C PRO A 214 16.57 -9.59 9.25
N PHE A 215 16.27 -9.82 7.96
CA PHE A 215 15.73 -8.79 7.09
C PHE A 215 14.31 -8.39 7.53
N ASP A 216 13.42 -9.35 7.78
CA ASP A 216 12.05 -9.09 8.21
C ASP A 216 11.97 -8.35 9.56
N LYS A 217 12.87 -8.67 10.53
CA LYS A 217 12.98 -7.90 11.78
C LYS A 217 13.45 -6.47 11.54
N ALA A 218 14.40 -6.25 10.63
CA ALA A 218 14.85 -4.91 10.29
C ALA A 218 13.75 -4.09 9.59
N LEU A 219 12.93 -4.75 8.75
CA LEU A 219 11.74 -4.14 8.15
C LEU A 219 10.71 -3.77 9.22
N GLU A 220 10.43 -4.67 10.17
CA GLU A 220 9.52 -4.41 11.28
C GLU A 220 9.94 -3.17 12.07
N ALA A 221 11.21 -3.11 12.49
CA ALA A 221 11.75 -1.96 13.23
C ALA A 221 11.62 -0.65 12.42
N ALA A 222 12.02 -0.67 11.13
CA ALA A 222 11.91 0.49 10.27
C ALA A 222 10.45 0.99 10.13
N MET A 223 9.48 0.07 10.05
CA MET A 223 8.06 0.39 9.86
C MET A 223 7.35 0.85 11.14
N THR A 224 7.76 0.34 12.31
CA THR A 224 6.96 0.49 13.54
C THR A 224 7.59 1.42 14.58
N GLU A 225 8.91 1.60 14.57
CA GLU A 225 9.62 2.39 15.58
C GLU A 225 9.80 3.86 15.17
N ASN A 226 9.60 4.19 13.89
CA ASN A 226 9.84 5.51 13.32
C ASN A 226 8.60 6.07 12.61
N VAL A 227 8.57 7.39 12.44
CA VAL A 227 7.56 8.13 11.64
C VAL A 227 8.25 9.21 10.81
N GLY A 228 7.58 9.72 9.78
CA GLY A 228 8.09 10.82 8.97
C GLY A 228 9.43 10.50 8.31
N GLU A 229 10.32 11.48 8.30
CA GLU A 229 11.66 11.39 7.69
C GLU A 229 12.51 10.29 8.31
N GLU A 230 12.42 10.07 9.61
CA GLU A 230 13.16 9.00 10.29
C GLU A 230 12.79 7.61 9.77
N ARG A 231 11.49 7.39 9.47
CA ARG A 231 11.04 6.15 8.82
C ARG A 231 11.56 6.04 7.39
N GLU A 232 11.46 7.11 6.60
CA GLU A 232 11.95 7.13 5.22
C GLU A 232 13.44 6.76 5.20
N GLU A 233 14.26 7.38 6.04
CA GLU A 233 15.68 7.06 6.15
C GLU A 233 15.95 5.61 6.61
N ALA A 234 15.21 5.11 7.61
CA ALA A 234 15.34 3.73 8.07
C ALA A 234 15.02 2.74 6.95
N MET A 235 13.97 3.01 6.17
CA MET A 235 13.58 2.20 5.02
C MET A 235 14.61 2.29 3.89
N LEU A 236 15.18 3.46 3.60
CA LEU A 236 16.27 3.60 2.62
C LEU A 236 17.54 2.84 3.05
N ARG A 237 17.85 2.81 4.35
CA ARG A 237 18.95 2.00 4.90
C ARG A 237 18.67 0.50 4.78
N LEU A 238 17.41 0.07 4.86
CA LEU A 238 17.02 -1.34 4.74
C LEU A 238 17.49 -1.96 3.42
N LEU A 239 17.35 -1.25 2.28
CA LEU A 239 17.80 -1.76 0.97
C LEU A 239 19.32 -1.77 0.79
N LYS A 240 20.08 -1.10 1.68
CA LYS A 240 21.54 -1.08 1.67
C LYS A 240 22.17 -2.17 2.55
N ARG A 241 21.36 -2.96 3.25
CA ARG A 241 21.83 -4.07 4.07
C ARG A 241 22.47 -5.15 3.21
N SER A 242 23.43 -5.86 3.78
CA SER A 242 24.14 -6.98 3.11
C SER A 242 23.22 -8.16 2.75
N ASP A 243 22.13 -8.33 3.51
CA ASP A 243 21.13 -9.38 3.27
C ASP A 243 19.97 -8.92 2.34
N ALA A 244 19.92 -7.66 1.93
CA ALA A 244 18.81 -7.13 1.13
C ALA A 244 18.62 -7.86 -0.21
N ARG A 245 19.71 -8.17 -0.93
CA ARG A 245 19.63 -8.90 -2.20
C ARG A 245 19.44 -10.41 -2.05
N ALA A 246 19.70 -10.96 -0.89
CA ALA A 246 19.29 -12.33 -0.56
C ALA A 246 17.80 -12.39 -0.26
N ALA A 247 17.27 -11.40 0.48
CA ALA A 247 15.84 -11.28 0.77
C ALA A 247 15.02 -10.90 -0.47
N HIS A 248 15.57 -10.08 -1.36
CA HIS A 248 14.94 -9.57 -2.59
C HIS A 248 15.97 -9.51 -3.72
N PRO A 249 16.11 -10.55 -4.55
CA PRO A 249 16.98 -10.53 -5.74
C PRO A 249 16.67 -9.37 -6.69
N THR A 250 15.40 -8.96 -6.77
CA THR A 250 14.86 -7.74 -7.38
C THR A 250 13.96 -7.04 -6.37
N PHE A 251 13.89 -5.70 -6.40
CA PHE A 251 13.15 -4.95 -5.37
C PHE A 251 11.67 -4.71 -5.69
N ASP A 252 11.16 -5.20 -6.82
CA ASP A 252 9.77 -5.02 -7.23
C ASP A 252 8.75 -5.35 -6.12
N HIS A 253 8.95 -6.44 -5.37
CA HIS A 253 8.04 -6.88 -4.32
C HIS A 253 8.15 -6.11 -3.01
N ILE A 254 9.26 -5.41 -2.75
CA ILE A 254 9.38 -4.55 -1.58
C ILE A 254 9.00 -3.09 -1.88
N LEU A 255 9.05 -2.64 -3.15
CA LEU A 255 8.79 -1.24 -3.51
C LEU A 255 7.38 -0.74 -3.17
N PRO A 256 6.30 -1.55 -3.21
CA PRO A 256 4.99 -1.06 -2.77
C PRO A 256 4.97 -0.52 -1.34
N ILE A 257 5.80 -1.05 -0.41
CA ILE A 257 5.84 -0.53 0.97
C ILE A 257 6.44 0.89 1.04
N TYR A 258 7.29 1.28 0.08
CA TYR A 258 7.81 2.64 -0.03
C TYR A 258 6.73 3.63 -0.43
N VAL A 259 5.76 3.21 -1.25
CA VAL A 259 4.55 4.00 -1.52
C VAL A 259 3.72 4.12 -0.24
N ALA A 260 3.58 3.03 0.52
CA ALA A 260 2.84 3.06 1.79
C ALA A 260 3.42 4.07 2.77
N ILE A 261 4.75 4.10 2.98
CA ILE A 261 5.36 5.04 3.91
C ILE A 261 5.27 6.49 3.43
N GLY A 262 5.32 6.73 2.12
CA GLY A 262 5.10 8.06 1.55
C GLY A 262 3.68 8.56 1.80
N ALA A 263 2.66 7.74 1.52
CA ALA A 263 1.26 8.08 1.75
C ALA A 263 0.90 8.21 3.24
N GLY A 264 1.64 7.53 4.11
CA GLY A 264 1.47 7.53 5.56
C GLY A 264 2.63 8.20 6.31
N SER A 265 3.27 9.25 5.78
CA SER A 265 4.44 9.88 6.41
C SER A 265 4.25 10.14 7.90
N ASN A 266 3.13 10.74 8.29
CA ASN A 266 2.83 11.08 9.69
C ASN A 266 1.98 10.00 10.41
N SER A 267 1.89 8.80 9.84
CA SER A 267 1.07 7.72 10.41
C SER A 267 1.93 6.78 11.25
N ARG A 268 1.36 6.27 12.34
CA ARG A 268 2.00 5.20 13.12
C ARG A 268 1.89 3.87 12.38
N GLY A 269 3.01 3.17 12.21
CA GLY A 269 3.04 1.83 11.65
C GLY A 269 2.77 0.76 12.70
N LYS A 270 2.02 -0.27 12.33
CA LYS A 270 1.77 -1.45 13.14
C LYS A 270 1.92 -2.70 12.27
N GLN A 271 2.68 -3.68 12.72
CA GLN A 271 2.66 -5.01 12.13
C GLN A 271 1.37 -5.73 12.58
N ILE A 272 0.49 -6.01 11.62
CA ILE A 272 -0.82 -6.63 11.88
C ILE A 272 -0.81 -8.14 11.68
N PHE A 273 0.21 -8.66 11.00
CA PHE A 273 0.44 -10.09 10.78
C PHE A 273 1.92 -10.32 10.47
N ASN A 274 2.43 -11.47 10.84
CA ASN A 274 3.74 -11.97 10.40
C ASN A 274 3.75 -13.51 10.38
N HIS A 275 4.39 -14.04 9.35
CA HIS A 275 4.74 -15.44 9.21
C HIS A 275 5.99 -15.54 8.33
N ARG A 276 6.79 -16.58 8.52
CA ARG A 276 8.03 -16.81 7.74
C ARG A 276 8.10 -18.28 7.40
N GLU A 277 8.41 -18.59 6.16
CA GLU A 277 8.60 -19.96 5.67
C GLU A 277 9.60 -19.95 4.51
N GLY A 278 10.48 -20.95 4.44
CA GLY A 278 11.46 -21.07 3.38
C GLY A 278 12.20 -19.74 3.12
N SER A 279 12.06 -19.22 1.92
CA SER A 279 12.64 -17.96 1.43
C SER A 279 11.66 -16.78 1.46
N LEU A 280 10.49 -16.92 2.11
CA LEU A 280 9.41 -15.94 2.11
C LEU A 280 9.15 -15.34 3.49
N GLY A 281 8.86 -14.03 3.52
CA GLY A 281 8.33 -13.32 4.67
C GLY A 281 6.94 -12.74 4.34
N TRP A 282 5.99 -12.99 5.23
CA TRP A 282 4.57 -12.66 5.04
C TRP A 282 4.11 -11.49 5.90
N ALA A 283 5.01 -10.65 6.37
CA ALA A 283 4.62 -9.53 7.21
C ALA A 283 3.61 -8.62 6.50
N GLN A 284 2.61 -8.18 7.25
CA GLN A 284 1.62 -7.20 6.82
C GLN A 284 1.62 -6.03 7.78
N TYR A 285 1.46 -4.84 7.26
CA TYR A 285 1.49 -3.60 8.04
C TYR A 285 0.25 -2.76 7.80
N ARG A 286 -0.14 -2.02 8.82
CA ARG A 286 -1.15 -0.98 8.78
C ARG A 286 -0.54 0.32 9.29
N LEU A 287 -0.82 1.43 8.60
CA LEU A 287 -0.41 2.77 9.00
C LEU A 287 -1.66 3.59 9.29
N ASP A 288 -1.78 4.03 10.54
CA ASP A 288 -2.89 4.86 11.03
C ASP A 288 -2.42 6.29 11.24
N GLU A 289 -3.24 7.26 10.89
CA GLU A 289 -2.99 8.66 11.19
C GLU A 289 -3.00 8.88 12.73
N MET A 290 -2.03 9.68 13.19
CA MET A 290 -1.86 9.98 14.64
C MET A 290 -2.82 11.08 15.10
#